data_20533c8e17750cea2e8e0148b8bf30a6
#
_entry.id   20533c8e17750cea2e8e0148b8bf30a6
#
_cell.length_a   1.000
_cell.length_b   1.000
_cell.length_c   1.000
_cell.angle_alpha   90.00
_cell.angle_beta   90.00
_cell.angle_gamma   90.00
#
_symmetry.space_group_name_H-M   'P 1'
#
loop_
_entity.id
_entity.type
_entity.pdbx_description
1 polymer ?
#
loop_
_entity_poly.entity_id
_entity_poly.type
_entity_poly.pdbx_seq_one_letter_code
_entity_poly.pdbx_strand_id
1 'polypeptide(L)' 'YIVFAEVKLRTVLSQKPAEAVDPEKMLHIVNTANEFLCEYRDNTYIASLKTRFDVFEILAFDGKPKSYQLIENVTA' A
#
# COMPACT_ATOMS: atom_id res chain seq x y z
N TYR A 1 -4.60 14.25 1.21
CA TYR A 1 -4.39 12.90 1.76
C TYR A 1 -2.95 12.66 2.15
N ILE A 2 -2.78 11.87 3.19
CA ILE A 2 -1.53 11.16 3.43
C ILE A 2 -1.75 9.71 2.97
N VAL A 3 -0.86 9.23 2.11
CA VAL A 3 -1.02 7.91 1.48
C VAL A 3 0.07 6.99 2.00
N PHE A 4 -0.35 5.88 2.56
CA PHE A 4 0.55 4.79 2.91
C PHE A 4 0.41 3.72 1.86
N ALA A 5 1.50 3.40 1.18
CA ALA A 5 1.46 2.49 0.06
C ALA A 5 2.31 1.25 0.33
N GLU A 6 1.76 0.09 0.04
CA GLU A 6 2.53 -1.13 -0.04
C GLU A 6 2.93 -1.41 -1.47
N VAL A 7 4.20 -1.76 -1.68
CA VAL A 7 4.70 -2.15 -3.00
C VAL A 7 4.84 -3.66 -3.03
N LYS A 8 4.20 -4.29 -4.01
CA LYS A 8 4.28 -5.73 -4.23
C LYS A 8 4.89 -6.04 -5.58
N LEU A 9 5.80 -7.01 -5.59
CA LEU A 9 6.36 -7.55 -6.81
C LEU A 9 5.80 -8.95 -7.02
N ARG A 10 5.19 -9.18 -8.18
CA ARG A 10 4.68 -10.49 -8.57
C ARG A 10 5.27 -10.93 -9.90
N THR A 11 5.44 -12.23 -10.05
CA THR A 11 5.86 -12.79 -11.35
C THR A 11 4.63 -13.16 -12.17
N VAL A 12 4.76 -13.05 -13.49
CA VAL A 12 3.65 -13.19 -14.42
C VAL A 12 2.97 -14.55 -14.38
N LEU A 13 3.70 -15.58 -13.99
CA LEU A 13 3.17 -16.95 -14.06
C LEU A 13 2.18 -17.28 -12.97
N SER A 14 2.00 -16.44 -12.01
CA SER A 14 1.45 -16.95 -10.80
C SER A 14 0.04 -16.53 -10.51
N GLN A 15 -0.40 -15.35 -10.77
CA GLN A 15 -1.73 -15.00 -10.26
C GLN A 15 -2.25 -13.70 -10.81
N LYS A 16 -3.56 -13.56 -10.74
CA LYS A 16 -4.21 -12.32 -11.04
C LYS A 16 -3.72 -11.23 -10.13
N PRO A 17 -3.40 -10.05 -10.67
CA PRO A 17 -2.97 -8.93 -9.87
C PRO A 17 -4.02 -8.58 -8.83
N ALA A 18 -3.58 -8.33 -7.63
CA ALA A 18 -4.34 -7.68 -6.59
C ALA A 18 -5.61 -8.38 -6.11
N GLU A 19 -5.79 -9.65 -6.37
CA GLU A 19 -6.94 -10.37 -5.82
C GLU A 19 -6.89 -10.55 -4.32
N ALA A 20 -5.73 -10.44 -3.73
CA ALA A 20 -5.64 -10.62 -2.32
C ALA A 20 -4.69 -9.61 -1.70
N VAL A 21 -5.24 -8.59 -1.13
CA VAL A 21 -4.54 -7.87 -0.07
C VAL A 21 -4.62 -8.79 1.14
N ASP A 22 -3.51 -9.43 1.46
CA ASP A 22 -3.40 -10.32 2.60
C ASP A 22 -3.78 -9.56 3.87
N PRO A 23 -4.73 -10.06 4.67
CA PRO A 23 -5.13 -9.38 5.90
C PRO A 23 -3.99 -9.11 6.87
N GLU A 24 -2.99 -9.98 6.95
CA GLU A 24 -1.81 -9.74 7.78
C GLU A 24 -1.02 -8.55 7.30
N LYS A 25 -0.84 -8.42 5.98
CA LYS A 25 -0.14 -7.28 5.42
C LYS A 25 -0.92 -5.99 5.60
N MET A 26 -2.23 -6.05 5.46
CA MET A 26 -3.08 -4.89 5.75
C MET A 26 -2.95 -4.45 7.19
N LEU A 27 -2.97 -5.38 8.13
CA LEU A 27 -2.81 -5.07 9.54
C LEU A 27 -1.44 -4.44 9.80
N HIS A 28 -0.40 -4.96 9.16
CA HIS A 28 0.94 -4.42 9.28
C HIS A 28 1.02 -2.97 8.78
N ILE A 29 0.43 -2.70 7.62
CA ILE A 29 0.40 -1.34 7.06
C ILE A 29 -0.35 -0.40 8.01
N VAL A 30 -1.51 -0.83 8.49
CA VAL A 30 -2.31 0.00 9.39
C VAL A 30 -1.56 0.29 10.69
N ASN A 31 -0.91 -0.70 11.26
CA ASN A 31 -0.14 -0.51 12.48
C ASN A 31 1.04 0.44 12.26
N THR A 32 1.76 0.29 11.15
CA THR A 32 2.86 1.16 10.79
C THR A 32 2.38 2.60 10.58
N ALA A 33 1.25 2.76 9.90
CA ALA A 33 0.65 4.06 9.69
C ALA A 33 0.24 4.72 11.01
N ASN A 34 -0.34 3.95 11.92
CA ASN A 34 -0.72 4.46 13.23
C ASN A 34 0.49 4.92 14.04
N GLU A 35 1.60 4.18 13.99
CA GLU A 35 2.84 4.60 14.62
C GLU A 35 3.36 5.90 14.04
N PHE A 36 3.35 6.03 12.72
CA PHE A 36 3.75 7.25 12.03
C PHE A 36 2.88 8.43 12.45
N LEU A 37 1.56 8.26 12.41
CA LEU A 37 0.63 9.33 12.75
C LEU A 37 0.75 9.72 14.23
N CYS A 38 1.00 8.76 15.10
CA CYS A 38 1.23 9.02 16.51
C CYS A 38 2.49 9.87 16.73
N GLU A 39 3.56 9.55 16.01
CA GLU A 39 4.81 10.31 16.11
C GLU A 39 4.64 11.75 15.65
N TYR A 40 3.80 11.99 14.65
CA TYR A 40 3.57 13.32 14.10
C TYR A 40 2.24 13.94 14.56
N ARG A 41 1.68 13.47 15.68
CA ARG A 41 0.38 13.95 16.17
C ARG A 41 0.34 15.45 16.47
N ASP A 42 1.47 16.04 16.80
CA ASP A 42 1.56 17.47 17.09
C ASP A 42 1.77 18.33 15.84
N ASN A 43 1.93 17.70 14.68
CA ASN A 43 2.04 18.41 13.42
C ASN A 43 0.63 18.67 12.89
N THR A 44 0.20 19.92 12.93
CA THR A 44 -1.17 20.28 12.56
C THR A 44 -1.47 20.02 11.10
N TYR A 45 -0.49 20.15 10.21
CA TYR A 45 -0.68 19.87 8.81
C TYR A 45 -0.94 18.38 8.58
N ILE A 46 -0.08 17.51 9.12
CA ILE A 46 -0.24 16.06 8.98
C ILE A 46 -1.54 15.61 9.63
N ALA A 47 -1.85 16.12 10.81
CA ALA A 47 -3.08 15.75 11.52
C ALA A 47 -4.35 16.15 10.77
N SER A 48 -4.27 17.14 9.88
CA SER A 48 -5.41 17.59 9.08
C SER A 48 -5.66 16.75 7.84
N LEU A 49 -4.71 15.91 7.45
CA LEU A 49 -4.82 15.12 6.23
C LEU A 49 -5.67 13.87 6.47
N LYS A 50 -6.43 13.50 5.44
CA LYS A 50 -7.12 12.21 5.42
C LYS A 50 -6.13 11.11 5.09
N THR A 51 -6.32 9.97 5.69
CA THR A 51 -5.45 8.81 5.47
C THR A 51 -6.01 7.92 4.35
N ARG A 52 -5.13 7.44 3.49
CA ARG A 52 -5.47 6.50 2.44
C ARG A 52 -4.41 5.41 2.37
N PHE A 53 -4.86 4.18 2.14
CA PHE A 53 -3.96 3.02 2.00
C PHE A 53 -4.06 2.51 0.58
N ASP A 54 -2.92 2.46 -0.11
CA ASP A 54 -2.84 2.02 -1.49
C ASP A 54 -1.93 0.80 -1.60
N VAL A 55 -2.16 0.01 -2.64
CA VAL A 55 -1.25 -1.07 -3.03
C VAL A 55 -0.73 -0.76 -4.43
N PHE A 56 0.58 -0.71 -4.57
CA PHE A 56 1.24 -0.57 -5.86
C PHE A 56 1.83 -1.92 -6.25
N GLU A 57 1.29 -2.50 -7.30
CA GLU A 57 1.68 -3.83 -7.74
C GLU A 57 2.49 -3.76 -9.01
N ILE A 58 3.63 -4.43 -9.00
CA ILE A 58 4.53 -4.53 -10.14
C ILE A 58 4.50 -5.96 -10.63
N LEU A 59 4.15 -6.16 -11.90
CA LEU A 59 4.21 -7.45 -12.54
C LEU A 59 5.54 -7.57 -13.29
N ALA A 60 6.30 -8.59 -12.97
CA ALA A 60 7.59 -8.84 -13.57
C ALA A 60 7.57 -10.13 -14.40
N PHE A 61 8.29 -10.13 -15.49
CA PHE A 61 8.52 -11.30 -16.30
C PHE A 61 10.01 -11.38 -16.60
N ASP A 62 10.60 -12.54 -16.39
CA ASP A 62 12.02 -12.78 -16.64
C ASP A 62 12.91 -11.74 -15.96
N GLY A 63 12.56 -11.41 -14.72
CA GLY A 63 13.33 -10.44 -13.92
C GLY A 63 13.15 -8.99 -14.30
N LYS A 64 12.24 -8.68 -15.23
CA LYS A 64 12.03 -7.32 -15.70
C LYS A 64 10.61 -6.87 -15.43
N PRO A 65 10.40 -5.62 -14.99
CA PRO A 65 9.05 -5.07 -14.84
C PRO A 65 8.35 -5.03 -16.20
N LYS A 66 7.10 -5.50 -16.23
CA LYS A 66 6.28 -5.51 -17.45
C LYS A 66 5.06 -4.63 -17.35
N SER A 67 4.49 -4.52 -16.16
CA SER A 67 3.33 -3.67 -15.96
C SER A 67 3.24 -3.24 -14.51
N TYR A 68 2.45 -2.20 -14.28
CA TYR A 68 2.22 -1.62 -12.97
C TYR A 68 0.74 -1.44 -12.76
N GLN A 69 0.30 -1.62 -11.53
CA GLN A 69 -1.07 -1.35 -11.15
C GLN A 69 -1.10 -0.67 -9.79
N LEU A 70 -1.82 0.45 -9.72
CA LEU A 70 -2.09 1.12 -8.46
C LEU A 70 -3.53 0.81 -8.05
N ILE A 71 -3.70 0.28 -6.84
CA ILE A 71 -5.00 0.05 -6.26
C ILE A 71 -5.16 1.03 -5.13
N GLU A 72 -6.02 2.01 -5.34
CA GLU A 72 -6.23 3.08 -4.38
C GLU A 72 -7.24 2.68 -3.32
N ASN A 73 -7.00 3.16 -2.10
CA ASN A 73 -7.97 3.11 -1.02
C ASN A 73 -8.47 1.70 -0.70
N VAL A 74 -7.53 0.78 -0.52
CA VAL A 74 -7.86 -0.65 -0.33
C VAL A 74 -8.57 -0.97 0.98
N THR A 75 -8.66 -0.01 1.89
CA THR A 75 -9.36 -0.18 3.16
C THR A 75 -10.76 0.43 3.16
N ALA A 76 -11.15 1.02 2.07
CA ALA A 76 -12.47 1.65 1.96
C ALA A 76 -13.58 0.62 1.91
#